data_287e9c472919842e0a04b431d0e3f5f0
#
_entry.id   287e9c472919842e0a04b431d0e3f5f0
#
_cell.length_a   1.000
_cell.length_b   1.000
_cell.length_c   1.000
_cell.angle_alpha   90.00
_cell.angle_beta   90.00
_cell.angle_gamma   90.00
#
_symmetry.space_group_name_H-M   'P 1'
#
loop_
_entity.id
_entity.type
_entity.pdbx_description
1 polymer ?
#
loop_
_entity_poly.entity_id
_entity_poly.type
_entity_poly.pdbx_seq_one_letter_code
_entity_poly.pdbx_strand_id
1 'polypeptide(L)'
;MRPLSEKIAGVTESATIAISNKAKKMQREGIDVISMSIGEPDFATPQHITDACIDALRRGETHYAPSNGIPELLSAISDKITKENHFPCTPQQVIVACGAKDAIYEACEAVLNPGDETIILTPAWVSYEPCVQIAGGKIVKHAINAKTFQLDDSLLERVNAKTKMIVVNTPSNPTGAVFDKKSMKLVADLCEDRDLYAMSDEIYEKMIYGKEHISLATISDMAQRTITINGFSKAYAMTGWRLGYAVAPKEIIAEMSKVQQHSISQATTFAMWGGVAALRGDQSCVEEMRREFDKRRKYVISELNLMGYETAPADGAFYAFVRVAGDDMEVASRWLEKGHVAATPGSAFYAPGWIRLSYATSMEKLREAMGRIKRVG
;
A
#
# COMPACT_ATOMS: atom_id res chain seq x y z
N MET A 1 16.74 5.18 35.33
CA MET A 1 15.36 5.13 34.72
C MET A 1 15.00 3.68 34.47
N ARG A 2 13.74 3.30 34.58
CA ARG A 2 13.28 1.96 34.15
C ARG A 2 13.40 1.81 32.63
N PRO A 3 13.66 0.61 32.10
CA PRO A 3 13.74 0.38 30.66
C PRO A 3 12.41 0.71 29.97
N LEU A 4 12.49 1.15 28.72
CA LEU A 4 11.33 1.34 27.85
C LEU A 4 10.80 -0.02 27.38
N SER A 5 9.69 -0.01 26.62
CA SER A 5 9.07 -1.22 26.08
C SER A 5 10.05 -1.98 25.16
N GLU A 6 10.40 -3.21 25.53
CA GLU A 6 11.24 -4.10 24.71
C GLU A 6 10.58 -4.43 23.37
N LYS A 7 9.25 -4.55 23.37
CA LYS A 7 8.43 -4.76 22.16
C LYS A 7 8.69 -3.68 21.11
N ILE A 8 8.72 -2.41 21.52
CA ILE A 8 8.93 -1.26 20.61
C ILE A 8 10.42 -1.06 20.29
N ALA A 9 11.32 -1.36 21.22
CA ALA A 9 12.76 -1.28 20.99
C ALA A 9 13.25 -2.20 19.85
N GLY A 10 12.53 -3.30 19.58
CA GLY A 10 12.81 -4.21 18.45
C GLY A 10 12.27 -3.75 17.10
N VAL A 11 11.46 -2.68 17.05
CA VAL A 11 10.89 -2.15 15.80
C VAL A 11 11.85 -1.16 15.15
N THR A 12 12.26 -1.44 13.92
CA THR A 12 13.16 -0.56 13.16
C THR A 12 12.44 0.64 12.56
N GLU A 13 13.12 1.80 12.50
CA GLU A 13 12.62 2.97 11.81
C GLU A 13 12.46 2.69 10.29
N SER A 14 11.49 3.34 9.68
CA SER A 14 11.22 3.17 8.25
C SER A 14 12.36 3.75 7.39
N ALA A 15 13.09 2.90 6.68
CA ALA A 15 14.16 3.30 5.78
C ALA A 15 13.69 4.26 4.66
N THR A 16 12.44 4.14 4.22
CA THR A 16 11.86 5.06 3.22
C THR A 16 11.71 6.48 3.75
N ILE A 17 11.41 6.63 5.04
CA ILE A 17 11.33 7.93 5.72
C ILE A 17 12.73 8.57 5.84
N ALA A 18 13.76 7.81 6.16
CA ALA A 18 15.11 8.31 6.29
C ALA A 18 15.63 8.95 5.00
N ILE A 19 15.44 8.29 3.85
CA ILE A 19 15.83 8.80 2.54
C ILE A 19 15.04 10.07 2.18
N SER A 20 13.73 10.04 2.42
CA SER A 20 12.87 11.22 2.18
C SER A 20 13.32 12.41 3.03
N ASN A 21 13.69 12.18 4.28
CA ASN A 21 14.18 13.23 5.17
C ASN A 21 15.52 13.79 4.69
N LYS A 22 16.45 12.94 4.24
CA LYS A 22 17.74 13.37 3.64
C LYS A 22 17.51 14.24 2.40
N ALA A 23 16.63 13.81 1.50
CA ALA A 23 16.28 14.56 0.31
C ALA A 23 15.66 15.94 0.65
N LYS A 24 14.71 15.99 1.61
CA LYS A 24 14.12 17.23 2.08
C LYS A 24 15.14 18.16 2.73
N LYS A 25 16.12 17.61 3.47
CA LYS A 25 17.22 18.40 4.06
C LYS A 25 18.03 19.08 2.95
N MET A 26 18.47 18.31 1.94
CA MET A 26 19.21 18.85 0.80
C MET A 26 18.42 19.94 0.06
N GLN A 27 17.10 19.74 -0.13
CA GLN A 27 16.23 20.78 -0.75
C GLN A 27 16.19 22.07 0.09
N ARG A 28 16.13 21.97 1.44
CA ARG A 28 16.20 23.14 2.33
C ARG A 28 17.55 23.87 2.27
N GLU A 29 18.61 23.16 1.95
CA GLU A 29 19.97 23.68 1.73
C GLU A 29 20.13 24.30 0.32
N GLY A 30 19.05 24.38 -0.48
CA GLY A 30 19.03 24.97 -1.82
C GLY A 30 19.46 24.04 -2.94
N ILE A 31 19.66 22.74 -2.65
CA ILE A 31 20.02 21.75 -3.67
C ILE A 31 18.75 21.31 -4.40
N ASP A 32 18.76 21.39 -5.73
CA ASP A 32 17.64 20.94 -6.56
C ASP A 32 17.58 19.41 -6.64
N VAL A 33 16.90 18.79 -5.67
CA VAL A 33 16.70 17.33 -5.60
C VAL A 33 15.35 16.97 -6.16
N ILE A 34 15.34 16.07 -7.16
CA ILE A 34 14.12 15.44 -7.67
C ILE A 34 13.81 14.20 -6.83
N SER A 35 12.68 14.22 -6.11
CA SER A 35 12.27 13.09 -5.29
C SER A 35 11.45 12.08 -6.08
N MET A 36 12.01 10.87 -6.25
CA MET A 36 11.34 9.68 -6.75
C MET A 36 11.23 8.59 -5.65
N SER A 37 11.41 8.97 -4.37
CA SER A 37 11.36 8.04 -3.23
C SER A 37 9.99 7.98 -2.56
N ILE A 38 9.13 8.98 -2.76
CA ILE A 38 7.85 9.12 -2.06
C ILE A 38 6.74 8.40 -2.82
N GLY A 39 5.97 7.58 -2.12
CA GLY A 39 4.80 6.86 -2.65
C GLY A 39 3.51 7.66 -2.49
N GLU A 40 3.43 8.85 -3.09
CA GLU A 40 2.30 9.76 -2.99
C GLU A 40 1.95 10.32 -4.38
N PRO A 41 0.66 10.30 -4.82
CA PRO A 41 0.23 10.99 -6.02
C PRO A 41 0.55 12.48 -5.95
N ASP A 42 1.05 13.05 -7.04
CA ASP A 42 1.37 14.48 -7.18
C ASP A 42 0.18 15.33 -7.63
N PHE A 43 -0.99 14.73 -7.71
CA PHE A 43 -2.25 15.39 -8.01
C PHE A 43 -2.86 16.01 -6.75
N ALA A 44 -3.62 17.08 -6.91
CA ALA A 44 -4.51 17.56 -5.86
C ALA A 44 -5.71 16.61 -5.69
N THR A 45 -6.26 16.55 -4.48
CA THR A 45 -7.55 15.90 -4.25
C THR A 45 -8.61 16.52 -5.17
N PRO A 46 -9.44 15.72 -5.86
CA PRO A 46 -10.50 16.24 -6.74
C PRO A 46 -11.43 17.22 -6.04
N GLN A 47 -11.81 18.30 -6.75
CA GLN A 47 -12.53 19.44 -6.16
C GLN A 47 -13.84 19.06 -5.49
N HIS A 48 -14.64 18.17 -6.12
CA HIS A 48 -15.92 17.72 -5.56
C HIS A 48 -15.77 17.00 -4.19
N ILE A 49 -14.63 16.34 -3.96
CA ILE A 49 -14.31 15.69 -2.68
C ILE A 49 -13.98 16.75 -1.64
N THR A 50 -13.16 17.74 -2.03
CA THR A 50 -12.79 18.85 -1.15
C THR A 50 -14.02 19.68 -0.76
N ASP A 51 -14.90 19.98 -1.72
CA ASP A 51 -16.14 20.72 -1.47
C ASP A 51 -17.07 20.00 -0.51
N ALA A 52 -17.23 18.69 -0.65
CA ALA A 52 -18.03 17.86 0.26
C ALA A 52 -17.51 17.91 1.71
N CYS A 53 -16.18 17.91 1.89
CA CYS A 53 -15.55 18.07 3.21
C CYS A 53 -15.79 19.47 3.79
N ILE A 54 -15.64 20.53 2.98
CA ILE A 54 -15.92 21.93 3.39
C ILE A 54 -17.37 22.07 3.81
N ASP A 55 -18.29 21.51 3.04
CA ASP A 55 -19.72 21.54 3.36
C ASP A 55 -20.06 20.75 4.63
N ALA A 56 -19.39 19.63 4.87
CA ALA A 56 -19.52 18.91 6.13
C ALA A 56 -19.06 19.78 7.32
N LEU A 57 -17.94 20.46 7.22
CA LEU A 57 -17.48 21.41 8.22
C LEU A 57 -18.49 22.54 8.46
N ARG A 58 -19.07 23.11 7.39
CA ARG A 58 -20.12 24.20 7.48
C ARG A 58 -21.41 23.72 8.14
N ARG A 59 -21.74 22.39 7.96
CA ARG A 59 -22.90 21.79 8.65
C ARG A 59 -22.62 21.40 10.10
N GLY A 60 -21.39 21.59 10.59
CA GLY A 60 -21.02 21.26 11.96
C GLY A 60 -20.70 19.79 12.19
N GLU A 61 -20.31 19.05 11.16
CA GLU A 61 -19.85 17.64 11.24
C GLU A 61 -18.45 17.54 11.92
N THR A 62 -18.37 18.06 13.15
CA THR A 62 -17.12 18.18 13.92
C THR A 62 -17.16 17.42 15.23
N HIS A 63 -18.23 16.67 15.47
CA HIS A 63 -18.43 15.83 16.65
C HIS A 63 -18.04 14.38 16.40
N TYR A 64 -18.05 13.57 17.44
CA TYR A 64 -17.82 12.13 17.33
C TYR A 64 -18.87 11.46 16.44
N ALA A 65 -18.39 10.60 15.57
CA ALA A 65 -19.19 9.70 14.76
C ALA A 65 -19.12 8.26 15.33
N PRO A 66 -19.89 7.31 14.82
CA PRO A 66 -19.72 5.90 15.18
C PRO A 66 -18.29 5.42 14.87
N SER A 67 -17.74 4.59 15.75
CA SER A 67 -16.33 4.14 15.63
C SER A 67 -16.01 3.52 14.27
N ASN A 68 -16.86 2.66 13.74
CA ASN A 68 -16.63 2.02 12.45
C ASN A 68 -16.81 2.98 11.25
N GLY A 69 -17.29 4.20 11.45
CA GLY A 69 -17.53 5.20 10.41
C GLY A 69 -19.00 5.62 10.31
N ILE A 70 -19.25 6.71 9.57
CA ILE A 70 -20.62 7.18 9.32
C ILE A 70 -21.37 6.18 8.42
N PRO A 71 -22.69 5.99 8.64
CA PRO A 71 -23.49 5.01 7.88
C PRO A 71 -23.42 5.22 6.35
N GLU A 72 -23.37 6.47 5.92
CA GLU A 72 -23.29 6.86 4.51
C GLU A 72 -22.00 6.34 3.85
N LEU A 73 -20.87 6.40 4.57
CA LEU A 73 -19.59 5.91 4.05
C LEU A 73 -19.52 4.39 4.10
N LEU A 74 -20.01 3.77 5.17
CA LEU A 74 -20.08 2.30 5.25
C LEU A 74 -20.92 1.73 4.10
N SER A 75 -22.08 2.34 3.80
CA SER A 75 -22.91 1.98 2.65
C SER A 75 -22.19 2.20 1.32
N ALA A 76 -21.51 3.34 1.14
CA ALA A 76 -20.80 3.63 -0.10
C ALA A 76 -19.65 2.64 -0.36
N ILE A 77 -18.91 2.27 0.68
CA ILE A 77 -17.86 1.24 0.59
C ILE A 77 -18.45 -0.12 0.25
N SER A 78 -19.52 -0.53 0.95
CA SER A 78 -20.22 -1.79 0.72
C SER A 78 -20.72 -1.90 -0.73
N ASP A 79 -21.32 -0.82 -1.26
CA ASP A 79 -21.78 -0.72 -2.64
C ASP A 79 -20.61 -0.86 -3.63
N LYS A 80 -19.49 -0.16 -3.37
CA LYS A 80 -18.28 -0.22 -4.19
C LYS A 80 -17.69 -1.63 -4.22
N ILE A 81 -17.55 -2.27 -3.08
CA ILE A 81 -17.01 -3.63 -2.98
C ILE A 81 -17.87 -4.61 -3.78
N THR A 82 -19.19 -4.54 -3.60
CA THR A 82 -20.10 -5.43 -4.32
C THR A 82 -20.06 -5.22 -5.84
N LYS A 83 -19.99 -3.95 -6.29
CA LYS A 83 -20.06 -3.62 -7.72
C LYS A 83 -18.72 -3.73 -8.45
N GLU A 84 -17.61 -3.37 -7.78
CA GLU A 84 -16.31 -3.21 -8.43
C GLU A 84 -15.30 -4.29 -8.04
N ASN A 85 -15.35 -4.79 -6.79
CA ASN A 85 -14.52 -5.92 -6.34
C ASN A 85 -15.24 -7.27 -6.47
N HIS A 86 -16.53 -7.27 -6.85
CA HIS A 86 -17.31 -8.45 -7.24
C HIS A 86 -17.49 -9.53 -6.16
N PHE A 87 -17.55 -9.15 -4.90
CA PHE A 87 -17.96 -10.03 -3.82
C PHE A 87 -19.01 -9.37 -2.92
N PRO A 88 -19.95 -10.15 -2.35
CA PRO A 88 -21.01 -9.60 -1.50
C PRO A 88 -20.45 -8.92 -0.26
N CYS A 89 -20.87 -7.70 0.00
CA CYS A 89 -20.47 -6.94 1.17
C CYS A 89 -21.65 -6.20 1.78
N THR A 90 -21.72 -6.15 3.09
CA THR A 90 -22.70 -5.37 3.85
C THR A 90 -21.99 -4.31 4.71
N PRO A 91 -22.67 -3.21 5.08
CA PRO A 91 -22.06 -2.18 5.93
C PRO A 91 -21.46 -2.69 7.24
N GLN A 92 -21.98 -3.81 7.80
CA GLN A 92 -21.47 -4.43 9.03
C GLN A 92 -20.15 -5.17 8.85
N GLN A 93 -19.71 -5.35 7.62
CA GLN A 93 -18.43 -5.95 7.24
C GLN A 93 -17.36 -4.90 6.93
N VAL A 94 -17.64 -3.62 7.21
CA VAL A 94 -16.76 -2.50 6.90
C VAL A 94 -16.35 -1.77 8.18
N ILE A 95 -15.08 -1.38 8.25
CA ILE A 95 -14.55 -0.42 9.24
C ILE A 95 -13.74 0.65 8.53
N VAL A 96 -14.00 1.91 8.84
CA VAL A 96 -13.26 3.08 8.33
C VAL A 96 -12.17 3.43 9.33
N ALA A 97 -10.93 3.47 8.87
CA ALA A 97 -9.73 3.67 9.69
C ALA A 97 -8.98 4.96 9.30
N CYS A 98 -8.01 5.36 10.11
CA CYS A 98 -7.15 6.52 9.86
C CYS A 98 -6.12 6.24 8.76
N GLY A 99 -6.59 5.89 7.56
CA GLY A 99 -5.85 5.42 6.40
C GLY A 99 -5.63 3.90 6.41
N ALA A 100 -5.29 3.34 5.24
CA ALA A 100 -5.06 1.91 5.09
C ALA A 100 -4.00 1.34 6.05
N LYS A 101 -2.99 2.14 6.43
CA LYS A 101 -1.96 1.72 7.41
C LYS A 101 -2.56 1.42 8.79
N ASP A 102 -3.50 2.22 9.23
CA ASP A 102 -4.19 2.02 10.50
C ASP A 102 -5.08 0.76 10.45
N ALA A 103 -5.80 0.57 9.35
CA ALA A 103 -6.57 -0.66 9.13
C ALA A 103 -5.68 -1.93 9.13
N ILE A 104 -4.46 -1.86 8.59
CA ILE A 104 -3.47 -2.95 8.64
C ILE A 104 -3.03 -3.22 10.10
N TYR A 105 -2.75 -2.14 10.85
CA TYR A 105 -2.38 -2.25 12.26
C TYR A 105 -3.51 -2.88 13.08
N GLU A 106 -4.73 -2.39 12.93
CA GLU A 106 -5.91 -2.93 13.61
C GLU A 106 -6.18 -4.39 13.25
N ALA A 107 -6.01 -4.76 11.97
CA ALA A 107 -6.16 -6.15 11.52
C ALA A 107 -5.12 -7.08 12.17
N CYS A 108 -3.86 -6.64 12.28
CA CYS A 108 -2.82 -7.40 12.98
C CYS A 108 -3.14 -7.58 14.46
N GLU A 109 -3.55 -6.53 15.17
CA GLU A 109 -3.90 -6.58 16.59
C GLU A 109 -5.16 -7.43 16.83
N ALA A 110 -6.11 -7.43 15.89
CA ALA A 110 -7.36 -8.21 16.01
C ALA A 110 -7.17 -9.71 15.76
N VAL A 111 -6.20 -10.09 14.91
CA VAL A 111 -6.06 -11.48 14.43
C VAL A 111 -4.91 -12.23 15.10
N LEU A 112 -3.79 -11.56 15.40
CA LEU A 112 -2.56 -12.23 15.84
C LEU A 112 -2.48 -12.36 17.36
N ASN A 113 -2.07 -13.54 17.84
CA ASN A 113 -1.64 -13.76 19.20
C ASN A 113 -0.10 -13.74 19.29
N PRO A 114 0.47 -13.55 20.49
CA PRO A 114 1.90 -13.67 20.67
C PRO A 114 2.45 -15.03 20.19
N GLY A 115 3.38 -14.95 19.23
CA GLY A 115 4.04 -16.13 18.64
C GLY A 115 3.38 -16.69 17.39
N ASP A 116 2.20 -16.23 16.99
CA ASP A 116 1.61 -16.54 15.67
C ASP A 116 2.52 -16.04 14.54
N GLU A 117 2.58 -16.80 13.46
CA GLU A 117 3.42 -16.46 12.30
C GLU A 117 2.59 -15.85 11.17
N THR A 118 3.14 -14.78 10.58
CA THR A 118 2.58 -14.13 9.39
C THR A 118 3.56 -14.24 8.24
N ILE A 119 3.10 -14.79 7.11
CA ILE A 119 3.89 -14.82 5.87
C ILE A 119 3.79 -13.46 5.19
N ILE A 120 4.96 -12.87 4.87
CA ILE A 120 5.08 -11.65 4.07
C ILE A 120 5.75 -12.00 2.76
N LEU A 121 5.06 -11.75 1.65
CA LEU A 121 5.55 -11.95 0.29
C LEU A 121 6.51 -10.81 -0.08
N THR A 122 7.79 -11.12 -0.26
CA THR A 122 8.83 -10.11 -0.55
C THR A 122 9.22 -10.11 -2.02
N PRO A 123 9.53 -8.92 -2.61
CA PRO A 123 9.66 -7.59 -2.00
C PRO A 123 8.34 -7.06 -1.44
N ALA A 124 8.39 -6.43 -0.26
CA ALA A 124 7.21 -6.02 0.49
C ALA A 124 7.31 -4.60 1.04
N TRP A 125 6.16 -3.95 1.19
CA TRP A 125 6.12 -2.64 1.85
C TRP A 125 6.58 -2.75 3.32
N VAL A 126 7.46 -1.86 3.70
CA VAL A 126 8.19 -1.85 4.97
C VAL A 126 7.33 -1.83 6.24
N SER A 127 6.05 -1.44 6.14
CA SER A 127 5.21 -1.28 7.33
C SER A 127 4.47 -2.56 7.75
N TYR A 128 4.44 -3.62 6.94
CA TYR A 128 3.79 -4.87 7.35
C TYR A 128 4.53 -5.53 8.52
N GLU A 129 5.86 -5.63 8.45
CA GLU A 129 6.68 -6.22 9.51
C GLU A 129 6.46 -5.55 10.87
N PRO A 130 6.59 -4.21 11.01
CA PRO A 130 6.31 -3.53 12.27
C PRO A 130 4.90 -3.77 12.82
N CYS A 131 3.86 -3.77 11.96
CA CYS A 131 2.49 -4.02 12.42
C CYS A 131 2.35 -5.43 13.02
N VAL A 132 2.90 -6.46 12.36
CA VAL A 132 2.91 -7.83 12.86
C VAL A 132 3.70 -7.93 14.18
N GLN A 133 4.89 -7.31 14.26
CA GLN A 133 5.71 -7.32 15.47
C GLN A 133 5.02 -6.62 16.65
N ILE A 134 4.39 -5.49 16.41
CA ILE A 134 3.65 -4.76 17.44
C ILE A 134 2.46 -5.59 17.94
N ALA A 135 1.78 -6.35 17.11
CA ALA A 135 0.75 -7.30 17.53
C ALA A 135 1.29 -8.54 18.26
N GLY A 136 2.62 -8.69 18.38
CA GLY A 136 3.26 -9.85 19.03
C GLY A 136 3.51 -11.04 18.10
N GLY A 137 3.15 -10.91 16.82
CA GLY A 137 3.37 -11.92 15.80
C GLY A 137 4.83 -12.02 15.35
N LYS A 138 5.16 -13.11 14.69
CA LYS A 138 6.44 -13.37 14.04
C LYS A 138 6.30 -13.33 12.54
N ILE A 139 7.37 -12.95 11.83
CA ILE A 139 7.36 -12.82 10.39
C ILE A 139 8.10 -13.97 9.76
N VAL A 140 7.47 -14.56 8.74
CA VAL A 140 8.07 -15.52 7.82
C VAL A 140 8.13 -14.85 6.45
N LYS A 141 9.32 -14.48 5.99
CA LYS A 141 9.52 -13.88 4.67
C LYS A 141 9.55 -14.95 3.60
N HIS A 142 8.78 -14.74 2.52
CA HIS A 142 8.81 -15.59 1.34
C HIS A 142 9.10 -14.73 0.11
N ALA A 143 10.23 -14.99 -0.57
CA ALA A 143 10.58 -14.28 -1.79
C ALA A 143 9.74 -14.80 -2.96
N ILE A 144 9.01 -13.91 -3.64
CA ILE A 144 8.32 -14.24 -4.89
C ILE A 144 9.34 -14.50 -6.00
N ASN A 145 8.92 -15.11 -7.09
CA ASN A 145 9.79 -15.39 -8.21
C ASN A 145 10.39 -14.10 -8.80
N ALA A 146 11.71 -13.95 -8.74
CA ALA A 146 12.42 -12.72 -9.13
C ALA A 146 12.39 -12.40 -10.63
N LYS A 147 11.97 -13.35 -11.49
CA LYS A 147 11.85 -13.12 -12.94
C LYS A 147 10.44 -12.76 -13.36
N THR A 148 9.45 -13.46 -12.80
CA THR A 148 8.04 -13.27 -13.18
C THR A 148 7.30 -12.32 -12.23
N PHE A 149 7.81 -12.11 -11.01
CA PHE A 149 7.14 -11.41 -9.91
C PHE A 149 5.76 -12.00 -9.58
N GLN A 150 5.64 -13.33 -9.79
CA GLN A 150 4.46 -14.12 -9.47
C GLN A 150 4.82 -15.15 -8.37
N LEU A 151 3.79 -15.79 -7.83
CA LEU A 151 3.96 -16.87 -6.84
C LEU A 151 4.15 -18.22 -7.52
N ASP A 152 4.84 -19.11 -6.84
CA ASP A 152 5.01 -20.51 -7.20
C ASP A 152 4.88 -21.42 -5.98
N ASP A 153 4.91 -22.74 -6.19
CA ASP A 153 4.60 -23.74 -5.18
C ASP A 153 5.60 -23.75 -4.00
N SER A 154 6.74 -23.05 -4.11
CA SER A 154 7.69 -22.90 -2.98
C SER A 154 7.09 -22.14 -1.78
N LEU A 155 5.98 -21.41 -1.99
CA LEU A 155 5.21 -20.81 -0.92
C LEU A 155 4.68 -21.83 0.09
N LEU A 156 4.32 -23.04 -0.38
CA LEU A 156 3.76 -24.10 0.46
C LEU A 156 4.74 -24.58 1.55
N GLU A 157 6.05 -24.48 1.28
CA GLU A 157 7.11 -24.88 2.22
C GLU A 157 7.25 -23.90 3.41
N ARG A 158 6.64 -22.72 3.33
CA ARG A 158 6.71 -21.69 4.37
C ARG A 158 5.65 -21.83 5.44
N VAL A 159 4.63 -22.65 5.21
CA VAL A 159 3.50 -22.81 6.13
C VAL A 159 3.78 -23.93 7.14
N ASN A 160 3.51 -23.62 8.39
CA ASN A 160 3.61 -24.57 9.50
C ASN A 160 2.46 -24.36 10.49
N ALA A 161 2.42 -25.13 11.58
CA ALA A 161 1.34 -25.08 12.56
C ALA A 161 1.19 -23.73 13.33
N LYS A 162 2.16 -22.83 13.23
CA LYS A 162 2.12 -21.47 13.83
C LYS A 162 1.68 -20.42 12.83
N THR A 163 1.67 -20.74 11.54
CA THR A 163 1.25 -19.80 10.50
C THR A 163 -0.23 -19.51 10.66
N LYS A 164 -0.58 -18.24 10.79
CA LYS A 164 -1.97 -17.79 10.99
C LYS A 164 -2.46 -16.84 9.90
N MET A 165 -1.55 -16.06 9.31
CA MET A 165 -1.93 -15.07 8.32
C MET A 165 -0.90 -14.99 7.17
N ILE A 166 -1.37 -14.66 5.97
CA ILE A 166 -0.55 -14.27 4.83
C ILE A 166 -0.91 -12.86 4.39
N VAL A 167 0.10 -12.04 4.09
CA VAL A 167 -0.07 -10.68 3.57
C VAL A 167 0.15 -10.68 2.06
N VAL A 168 -0.86 -10.24 1.32
CA VAL A 168 -0.85 -10.10 -0.14
C VAL A 168 -1.01 -8.63 -0.48
N ASN A 169 -0.10 -8.05 -1.29
CA ASN A 169 -0.24 -6.69 -1.80
C ASN A 169 -0.19 -6.70 -3.33
N THR A 170 -1.34 -6.47 -3.94
CA THR A 170 -1.48 -6.45 -5.41
C THR A 170 -2.52 -5.41 -5.84
N PRO A 171 -2.15 -4.45 -6.70
CA PRO A 171 -0.81 -4.14 -7.24
C PRO A 171 0.22 -3.82 -6.16
N SER A 172 1.45 -4.27 -6.37
CA SER A 172 2.48 -4.30 -5.32
C SER A 172 3.26 -2.99 -5.18
N ASN A 173 3.51 -2.62 -3.95
CA ASN A 173 4.60 -1.73 -3.57
C ASN A 173 5.71 -2.58 -2.91
N PRO A 174 6.93 -2.66 -3.47
CA PRO A 174 7.57 -1.69 -4.36
C PRO A 174 7.57 -2.04 -5.85
N THR A 175 7.14 -3.22 -6.26
CA THR A 175 7.47 -3.79 -7.58
C THR A 175 6.61 -3.27 -8.73
N GLY A 176 5.39 -2.78 -8.44
CA GLY A 176 4.39 -2.50 -9.45
C GLY A 176 3.77 -3.74 -10.10
N ALA A 177 4.15 -4.94 -9.67
CA ALA A 177 3.61 -6.18 -10.20
C ALA A 177 2.15 -6.37 -9.78
N VAL A 178 1.38 -6.99 -10.68
CA VAL A 178 0.00 -7.42 -10.43
C VAL A 178 -0.02 -8.94 -10.45
N PHE A 179 -0.49 -9.56 -9.38
CA PHE A 179 -0.60 -11.01 -9.32
C PHE A 179 -1.67 -11.52 -10.27
N ASP A 180 -1.31 -12.57 -11.01
CA ASP A 180 -2.22 -13.24 -11.92
C ASP A 180 -3.18 -14.18 -11.18
N LYS A 181 -4.16 -14.71 -11.91
CA LYS A 181 -5.16 -15.63 -11.36
C LYS A 181 -4.53 -16.88 -10.75
N LYS A 182 -3.40 -17.36 -11.29
CA LYS A 182 -2.70 -18.56 -10.78
C LYS A 182 -2.11 -18.26 -9.40
N SER A 183 -1.41 -17.13 -9.26
CA SER A 183 -0.83 -16.68 -7.99
C SER A 183 -1.90 -16.46 -6.92
N MET A 184 -3.01 -15.79 -7.30
CA MET A 184 -4.11 -15.52 -6.38
C MET A 184 -4.82 -16.82 -5.95
N LYS A 185 -4.99 -17.77 -6.88
CA LYS A 185 -5.55 -19.09 -6.57
C LYS A 185 -4.66 -19.90 -5.63
N LEU A 186 -3.33 -19.86 -5.82
CA LEU A 186 -2.38 -20.53 -4.93
C LEU A 186 -2.52 -20.03 -3.49
N VAL A 187 -2.67 -18.71 -3.29
CA VAL A 187 -2.92 -18.14 -1.96
C VAL A 187 -4.25 -18.61 -1.40
N ALA A 188 -5.31 -18.62 -2.21
CA ALA A 188 -6.63 -19.04 -1.77
C ALA A 188 -6.63 -20.51 -1.33
N ASP A 189 -6.12 -21.41 -2.19
CA ASP A 189 -6.03 -22.85 -1.89
C ASP A 189 -5.22 -23.09 -0.60
N LEU A 190 -4.09 -22.37 -0.44
CA LEU A 190 -3.26 -22.47 0.76
C LEU A 190 -4.01 -22.01 2.02
N CYS A 191 -4.74 -20.90 1.94
CA CYS A 191 -5.51 -20.39 3.07
C CYS A 191 -6.67 -21.32 3.47
N GLU A 192 -7.33 -21.92 2.48
CA GLU A 192 -8.40 -22.90 2.73
C GLU A 192 -7.87 -24.19 3.34
N ASP A 193 -6.80 -24.76 2.76
CA ASP A 193 -6.20 -26.02 3.18
C ASP A 193 -5.57 -25.97 4.59
N ARG A 194 -5.09 -24.80 4.99
CA ARG A 194 -4.34 -24.60 6.24
C ARG A 194 -5.06 -23.72 7.26
N ASP A 195 -6.29 -23.35 6.98
CA ASP A 195 -7.13 -22.48 7.83
C ASP A 195 -6.44 -21.16 8.22
N LEU A 196 -5.89 -20.45 7.19
CA LEU A 196 -5.19 -19.19 7.37
C LEU A 196 -6.12 -18.02 7.06
N TYR A 197 -5.87 -16.89 7.71
CA TYR A 197 -6.38 -15.60 7.28
C TYR A 197 -5.50 -15.02 6.17
N ALA A 198 -6.11 -14.22 5.29
CA ALA A 198 -5.38 -13.44 4.30
C ALA A 198 -5.64 -11.95 4.52
N MET A 199 -4.60 -11.14 4.66
CA MET A 199 -4.68 -9.69 4.58
C MET A 199 -4.33 -9.26 3.16
N SER A 200 -5.35 -8.84 2.38
CA SER A 200 -5.21 -8.41 0.99
C SER A 200 -5.18 -6.90 0.91
N ASP A 201 -3.98 -6.32 0.75
CA ASP A 201 -3.82 -4.87 0.56
C ASP A 201 -3.99 -4.52 -0.92
N GLU A 202 -5.15 -3.94 -1.23
CA GLU A 202 -5.62 -3.60 -2.58
C GLU A 202 -5.61 -2.08 -2.82
N ILE A 203 -4.83 -1.32 -2.05
CA ILE A 203 -4.81 0.16 -2.08
C ILE A 203 -4.50 0.74 -3.46
N TYR A 204 -3.87 -0.03 -4.35
CA TYR A 204 -3.52 0.37 -5.72
C TYR A 204 -4.46 -0.21 -6.78
N GLU A 205 -5.58 -0.82 -6.43
CA GLU A 205 -6.50 -1.51 -7.36
C GLU A 205 -6.92 -0.67 -8.57
N LYS A 206 -7.03 0.68 -8.41
CA LYS A 206 -7.38 1.61 -9.48
C LYS A 206 -6.18 2.01 -10.35
N MET A 207 -4.97 1.72 -9.93
CA MET A 207 -3.73 2.04 -10.64
C MET A 207 -3.21 0.78 -11.33
N ILE A 208 -3.90 0.32 -12.37
CA ILE A 208 -3.56 -0.88 -13.15
C ILE A 208 -3.48 -0.53 -14.63
N TYR A 209 -2.53 -1.15 -15.34
CA TYR A 209 -2.17 -0.87 -16.71
C TYR A 209 -2.11 -2.16 -17.53
N GLY A 210 -3.15 -2.37 -18.37
CA GLY A 210 -3.22 -3.51 -19.30
C GLY A 210 -3.45 -4.88 -18.65
N LYS A 211 -3.81 -4.91 -17.38
CA LYS A 211 -4.23 -6.10 -16.62
C LYS A 211 -5.53 -5.83 -15.86
N GLU A 212 -6.07 -6.86 -15.26
CA GLU A 212 -7.24 -6.76 -14.38
C GLU A 212 -6.84 -6.98 -12.93
N HIS A 213 -7.46 -6.25 -12.03
CA HIS A 213 -7.38 -6.50 -10.60
C HIS A 213 -8.24 -7.70 -10.23
N ILE A 214 -7.70 -8.59 -9.42
CA ILE A 214 -8.43 -9.71 -8.85
C ILE A 214 -8.44 -9.50 -7.33
N SER A 215 -9.59 -9.22 -6.75
CA SER A 215 -9.71 -9.21 -5.30
C SER A 215 -9.66 -10.64 -4.77
N LEU A 216 -8.81 -10.89 -3.77
CA LEU A 216 -8.64 -12.23 -3.21
C LEU A 216 -9.96 -12.80 -2.65
N ALA A 217 -10.79 -11.94 -2.10
CA ALA A 217 -12.09 -12.31 -1.55
C ALA A 217 -13.09 -12.89 -2.59
N THR A 218 -12.79 -12.77 -3.91
CA THR A 218 -13.64 -13.34 -4.98
C THR A 218 -13.32 -14.80 -5.29
N ILE A 219 -12.25 -15.34 -4.76
CA ILE A 219 -11.79 -16.70 -5.11
C ILE A 219 -12.33 -17.69 -4.07
N SER A 220 -13.08 -18.70 -4.53
CA SER A 220 -13.66 -19.74 -3.67
C SER A 220 -14.37 -19.14 -2.43
N ASP A 221 -14.11 -19.64 -1.23
CA ASP A 221 -14.67 -19.15 0.02
C ASP A 221 -13.81 -18.10 0.73
N MET A 222 -12.86 -17.47 0.01
CA MET A 222 -11.92 -16.52 0.60
C MET A 222 -12.58 -15.30 1.25
N ALA A 223 -13.79 -14.91 0.86
CA ALA A 223 -14.54 -13.84 1.54
C ALA A 223 -14.74 -14.10 3.05
N GLN A 224 -14.70 -15.37 3.49
CA GLN A 224 -14.86 -15.76 4.90
C GLN A 224 -13.58 -15.65 5.73
N ARG A 225 -12.44 -15.41 5.10
CA ARG A 225 -11.12 -15.37 5.75
C ARG A 225 -10.19 -14.27 5.24
N THR A 226 -10.68 -13.40 4.34
CA THR A 226 -9.90 -12.28 3.81
C THR A 226 -10.25 -10.99 4.55
N ILE A 227 -9.21 -10.24 4.90
CA ILE A 227 -9.28 -8.86 5.36
C ILE A 227 -8.79 -8.02 4.17
N THR A 228 -9.71 -7.46 3.41
CA THR A 228 -9.41 -6.58 2.28
C THR A 228 -9.13 -5.18 2.81
N ILE A 229 -7.90 -4.70 2.64
CA ILE A 229 -7.46 -3.36 3.01
C ILE A 229 -7.50 -2.46 1.77
N ASN A 230 -8.11 -1.29 1.89
CA ASN A 230 -8.18 -0.32 0.82
C ASN A 230 -8.31 1.11 1.39
N GLY A 231 -8.48 2.11 0.53
CA GLY A 231 -8.66 3.49 0.99
C GLY A 231 -8.58 4.52 -0.14
N PHE A 232 -8.55 5.77 0.27
CA PHE A 232 -8.71 6.92 -0.62
C PHE A 232 -7.38 7.55 -1.04
N SER A 233 -6.30 7.19 -0.35
CA SER A 233 -4.98 7.82 -0.47
C SER A 233 -4.44 7.84 -1.89
N LYS A 234 -4.64 6.74 -2.67
CA LYS A 234 -3.99 6.57 -3.98
C LYS A 234 -4.93 6.89 -5.13
N ALA A 235 -6.12 6.30 -5.13
CA ALA A 235 -7.11 6.50 -6.19
C ALA A 235 -7.64 7.94 -6.28
N TYR A 236 -7.65 8.67 -5.16
CA TYR A 236 -8.24 10.02 -5.08
C TYR A 236 -7.24 11.08 -4.62
N ALA A 237 -5.94 10.79 -4.62
CA ALA A 237 -4.90 11.72 -4.14
C ALA A 237 -5.19 12.31 -2.75
N MET A 238 -5.59 11.46 -1.80
CA MET A 238 -6.04 11.84 -0.45
C MET A 238 -5.08 11.34 0.64
N THR A 239 -3.77 11.37 0.40
CA THR A 239 -2.79 10.84 1.37
C THR A 239 -2.81 11.58 2.71
N GLY A 240 -2.97 12.92 2.67
CA GLY A 240 -3.05 13.78 3.85
C GLY A 240 -4.38 13.73 4.60
N TRP A 241 -5.44 13.18 4.00
CA TRP A 241 -6.77 13.08 4.62
C TRP A 241 -6.84 12.00 5.70
N ARG A 242 -5.89 11.05 5.66
CA ARG A 242 -5.84 9.93 6.58
C ARG A 242 -7.16 9.15 6.60
N LEU A 243 -7.63 8.68 5.43
CA LEU A 243 -8.88 7.94 5.29
C LEU A 243 -8.62 6.63 4.53
N GLY A 244 -9.02 5.53 5.14
CA GLY A 244 -8.93 4.18 4.58
C GLY A 244 -9.99 3.28 5.20
N TYR A 245 -10.02 2.02 4.81
CA TYR A 245 -11.00 1.06 5.35
C TYR A 245 -10.50 -0.37 5.22
N ALA A 246 -11.09 -1.24 6.04
CA ALA A 246 -11.02 -2.67 5.86
C ALA A 246 -12.42 -3.25 5.62
N VAL A 247 -12.45 -4.35 4.85
CA VAL A 247 -13.64 -5.19 4.66
C VAL A 247 -13.27 -6.62 5.03
N ALA A 248 -14.03 -7.21 5.96
CA ALA A 248 -13.76 -8.56 6.47
C ALA A 248 -15.05 -9.20 7.01
N PRO A 249 -15.04 -10.49 7.39
CA PRO A 249 -16.10 -11.09 8.19
C PRO A 249 -16.47 -10.25 9.42
N LYS A 250 -17.74 -10.25 9.79
CA LYS A 250 -18.27 -9.41 10.89
C LYS A 250 -17.53 -9.62 12.20
N GLU A 251 -17.11 -10.85 12.46
CA GLU A 251 -16.37 -11.24 13.66
C GLU A 251 -15.01 -10.55 13.72
N ILE A 252 -14.30 -10.47 12.60
CA ILE A 252 -13.00 -9.76 12.50
C ILE A 252 -13.23 -8.26 12.64
N ILE A 253 -14.25 -7.70 11.97
CA ILE A 253 -14.58 -6.26 12.09
C ILE A 253 -14.93 -5.91 13.54
N ALA A 254 -15.62 -6.78 14.27
CA ALA A 254 -15.92 -6.56 15.69
C ALA A 254 -14.64 -6.47 16.55
N GLU A 255 -13.64 -7.30 16.30
CA GLU A 255 -12.35 -7.23 17.00
C GLU A 255 -11.52 -6.01 16.59
N MET A 256 -11.45 -5.68 15.29
CA MET A 256 -10.82 -4.45 14.82
C MET A 256 -11.48 -3.21 15.44
N SER A 257 -12.81 -3.19 15.54
CA SER A 257 -13.55 -2.09 16.17
C SER A 257 -13.15 -1.88 17.64
N LYS A 258 -12.86 -2.94 18.40
CA LYS A 258 -12.33 -2.80 19.77
C LYS A 258 -10.97 -2.13 19.79
N VAL A 259 -10.07 -2.53 18.87
CA VAL A 259 -8.75 -1.89 18.74
C VAL A 259 -8.91 -0.40 18.42
N GLN A 260 -9.75 -0.04 17.44
CA GLN A 260 -10.00 1.34 17.04
C GLN A 260 -10.58 2.18 18.17
N GLN A 261 -11.58 1.66 18.91
CA GLN A 261 -12.21 2.34 20.04
C GLN A 261 -11.22 2.72 21.15
N HIS A 262 -10.17 1.91 21.35
CA HIS A 262 -9.17 2.13 22.40
C HIS A 262 -7.84 2.74 21.89
N SER A 263 -7.74 3.02 20.59
CA SER A 263 -6.59 3.73 19.99
C SER A 263 -6.96 5.14 19.54
N ILE A 264 -7.68 5.26 18.43
CA ILE A 264 -8.02 6.55 17.79
C ILE A 264 -9.48 6.95 17.95
N SER A 265 -10.31 6.10 18.54
CA SER A 265 -11.78 6.21 18.67
C SER A 265 -12.52 6.08 17.33
N GLN A 266 -12.12 6.84 16.31
CA GLN A 266 -12.70 6.84 14.95
C GLN A 266 -11.84 7.62 13.97
N ALA A 267 -12.08 7.47 12.66
CA ALA A 267 -11.54 8.35 11.65
C ALA A 267 -12.21 9.76 11.71
N THR A 268 -11.55 10.76 11.12
CA THR A 268 -12.03 12.16 11.15
C THR A 268 -13.38 12.31 10.47
N THR A 269 -14.39 12.81 11.21
CA THR A 269 -15.79 12.85 10.79
C THR A 269 -16.00 13.60 9.46
N PHE A 270 -15.52 14.84 9.35
CA PHE A 270 -15.68 15.62 8.10
C PHE A 270 -14.89 15.04 6.92
N ALA A 271 -13.79 14.33 7.17
CA ALA A 271 -13.06 13.62 6.10
C ALA A 271 -13.85 12.43 5.55
N MET A 272 -14.67 11.77 6.39
CA MET A 272 -15.53 10.67 5.94
C MET A 272 -16.59 11.14 4.92
N TRP A 273 -17.10 12.37 5.03
CA TRP A 273 -17.99 12.96 4.02
C TRP A 273 -17.28 13.19 2.68
N GLY A 274 -15.99 13.56 2.72
CA GLY A 274 -15.14 13.53 1.52
C GLY A 274 -15.03 12.14 0.91
N GLY A 275 -14.90 11.09 1.75
CA GLY A 275 -14.90 9.68 1.32
C GLY A 275 -16.21 9.28 0.64
N VAL A 276 -17.36 9.72 1.14
CA VAL A 276 -18.67 9.49 0.48
C VAL A 276 -18.69 10.12 -0.91
N ALA A 277 -18.24 11.37 -1.03
CA ALA A 277 -18.17 12.09 -2.31
C ALA A 277 -17.20 11.42 -3.28
N ALA A 278 -16.07 10.89 -2.79
CA ALA A 278 -15.09 10.16 -3.59
C ALA A 278 -15.71 8.90 -4.22
N LEU A 279 -16.47 8.11 -3.47
CA LEU A 279 -17.03 6.85 -3.96
C LEU A 279 -18.31 7.03 -4.78
N ARG A 280 -19.14 8.02 -4.46
CA ARG A 280 -20.43 8.25 -5.14
C ARG A 280 -20.38 9.30 -6.24
N GLY A 281 -19.33 10.11 -6.29
CA GLY A 281 -19.13 11.15 -7.28
C GLY A 281 -18.59 10.63 -8.61
N ASP A 282 -18.29 11.57 -9.49
CA ASP A 282 -17.71 11.27 -10.81
C ASP A 282 -16.33 10.62 -10.66
N GLN A 283 -16.12 9.52 -11.37
CA GLN A 283 -14.86 8.75 -11.35
C GLN A 283 -13.90 9.13 -12.48
N SER A 284 -14.23 10.12 -13.30
CA SER A 284 -13.38 10.56 -14.43
C SER A 284 -12.00 11.00 -13.95
N CYS A 285 -11.91 11.65 -12.78
CA CYS A 285 -10.66 12.07 -12.15
C CYS A 285 -9.71 10.91 -11.84
N VAL A 286 -10.23 9.75 -11.45
CA VAL A 286 -9.43 8.53 -11.19
C VAL A 286 -8.85 8.01 -12.50
N GLU A 287 -9.67 7.96 -13.55
CA GLU A 287 -9.25 7.49 -14.87
C GLU A 287 -8.24 8.45 -15.52
N GLU A 288 -8.40 9.76 -15.35
CA GLU A 288 -7.44 10.77 -15.82
C GLU A 288 -6.07 10.60 -15.14
N MET A 289 -6.05 10.44 -13.82
CA MET A 289 -4.82 10.15 -13.06
C MET A 289 -4.17 8.84 -13.53
N ARG A 290 -4.97 7.78 -13.70
CA ARG A 290 -4.48 6.48 -14.18
C ARG A 290 -3.83 6.59 -15.55
N ARG A 291 -4.44 7.32 -16.49
CA ARG A 291 -3.88 7.55 -17.85
C ARG A 291 -2.57 8.33 -17.80
N GLU A 292 -2.50 9.36 -16.97
CA GLU A 292 -1.26 10.12 -16.82
C GLU A 292 -0.16 9.27 -16.17
N PHE A 293 -0.48 8.46 -15.16
CA PHE A 293 0.48 7.52 -14.58
C PHE A 293 0.95 6.46 -15.59
N ASP A 294 0.07 5.94 -16.45
CA ASP A 294 0.47 5.00 -17.51
C ASP A 294 1.44 5.63 -18.53
N LYS A 295 1.20 6.89 -18.90
CA LYS A 295 2.11 7.66 -19.75
C LYS A 295 3.49 7.84 -19.11
N ARG A 296 3.52 8.22 -17.83
CA ARG A 296 4.77 8.38 -17.05
C ARG A 296 5.49 7.05 -16.88
N ARG A 297 4.76 5.99 -16.56
CA ARG A 297 5.26 4.63 -16.48
C ARG A 297 5.99 4.21 -17.75
N LYS A 298 5.32 4.32 -18.90
CA LYS A 298 5.89 3.96 -20.20
C LYS A 298 7.19 4.71 -20.47
N TYR A 299 7.22 6.01 -20.17
CA TYR A 299 8.42 6.82 -20.32
C TYR A 299 9.56 6.33 -19.41
N VAL A 300 9.32 6.22 -18.11
CA VAL A 300 10.37 5.85 -17.13
C VAL A 300 10.91 4.46 -17.41
N ILE A 301 10.05 3.46 -17.66
CA ILE A 301 10.47 2.09 -17.96
C ILE A 301 11.28 2.05 -19.26
N SER A 302 10.87 2.78 -20.31
CA SER A 302 11.62 2.86 -21.57
C SER A 302 13.02 3.44 -21.35
N GLU A 303 13.14 4.56 -20.62
CA GLU A 303 14.44 5.18 -20.35
C GLU A 303 15.36 4.29 -19.52
N LEU A 304 14.85 3.62 -18.49
CA LEU A 304 15.62 2.68 -17.67
C LEU A 304 16.14 1.52 -18.52
N ASN A 305 15.29 0.94 -19.37
CA ASN A 305 15.69 -0.15 -20.28
C ASN A 305 16.74 0.32 -21.30
N LEU A 306 16.61 1.53 -21.84
CA LEU A 306 17.63 2.12 -22.74
C LEU A 306 18.98 2.35 -22.05
N MET A 307 18.98 2.56 -20.73
CA MET A 307 20.21 2.64 -19.93
C MET A 307 20.77 1.25 -19.55
N GLY A 308 20.11 0.15 -19.94
CA GLY A 308 20.53 -1.22 -19.68
C GLY A 308 20.08 -1.79 -18.34
N TYR A 309 19.18 -1.10 -17.62
CA TYR A 309 18.62 -1.63 -16.38
C TYR A 309 17.51 -2.65 -16.66
N GLU A 310 17.52 -3.77 -15.92
CA GLU A 310 16.40 -4.71 -15.86
C GLU A 310 15.30 -4.13 -14.95
N THR A 311 14.06 -4.09 -15.43
CA THR A 311 12.92 -3.58 -14.66
C THR A 311 11.93 -4.70 -14.34
N ALA A 312 11.36 -4.68 -13.13
CA ALA A 312 10.22 -5.51 -12.80
C ALA A 312 9.00 -5.12 -13.64
N PRO A 313 8.01 -6.03 -13.82
CA PRO A 313 6.74 -5.68 -14.46
C PRO A 313 6.05 -4.55 -13.67
N ALA A 314 5.88 -3.39 -14.30
CA ALA A 314 5.21 -2.24 -13.70
C ALA A 314 3.76 -2.17 -14.20
N ASP A 315 2.99 -3.25 -13.95
CA ASP A 315 1.62 -3.40 -14.44
C ASP A 315 0.60 -2.70 -13.55
N GLY A 316 1.03 -2.18 -12.39
CA GLY A 316 0.18 -1.45 -11.45
C GLY A 316 0.98 -0.51 -10.54
N ALA A 317 0.26 0.16 -9.62
CA ALA A 317 0.77 1.22 -8.75
C ALA A 317 1.42 2.37 -9.56
N PHE A 318 2.38 3.08 -9.00
CA PHE A 318 3.13 4.13 -9.69
C PHE A 318 4.63 4.03 -9.36
N TYR A 319 5.17 2.78 -9.41
CA TYR A 319 6.56 2.48 -9.13
C TYR A 319 7.24 1.75 -10.30
N ALA A 320 8.47 2.12 -10.57
CA ALA A 320 9.42 1.32 -11.32
C ALA A 320 10.37 0.67 -10.31
N PHE A 321 10.52 -0.64 -10.38
CA PHE A 321 11.46 -1.39 -9.55
C PHE A 321 12.56 -1.92 -10.47
N VAL A 322 13.77 -1.43 -10.27
CA VAL A 322 14.89 -1.59 -11.20
C VAL A 322 16.05 -2.31 -10.55
N ARG A 323 16.60 -3.30 -11.24
CA ARG A 323 17.78 -4.03 -10.80
C ARG A 323 19.05 -3.21 -11.06
N VAL A 324 19.92 -3.13 -10.07
CA VAL A 324 21.20 -2.42 -10.15
C VAL A 324 22.38 -3.36 -9.93
N ALA A 325 23.53 -3.01 -10.51
CA ALA A 325 24.77 -3.72 -10.26
C ALA A 325 25.41 -3.22 -8.94
N GLY A 326 25.85 -4.14 -8.10
CA GLY A 326 26.47 -3.83 -6.81
C GLY A 326 25.47 -3.57 -5.68
N ASP A 327 25.89 -2.82 -4.68
CA ASP A 327 25.10 -2.51 -3.50
C ASP A 327 24.05 -1.43 -3.82
N ASP A 328 22.78 -1.73 -3.58
CA ASP A 328 21.65 -0.83 -3.87
C ASP A 328 21.65 0.41 -2.98
N MET A 329 22.20 0.33 -1.76
CA MET A 329 22.35 1.47 -0.85
C MET A 329 23.39 2.45 -1.41
N GLU A 330 24.54 1.95 -1.90
CA GLU A 330 25.58 2.77 -2.52
C GLU A 330 25.08 3.42 -3.82
N VAL A 331 24.35 2.66 -4.66
CA VAL A 331 23.77 3.20 -5.88
C VAL A 331 22.74 4.28 -5.59
N ALA A 332 21.83 4.05 -4.63
CA ALA A 332 20.83 5.04 -4.23
C ALA A 332 21.48 6.31 -3.63
N SER A 333 22.55 6.14 -2.85
CA SER A 333 23.33 7.28 -2.30
C SER A 333 24.02 8.07 -3.44
N ARG A 334 24.62 7.38 -4.40
CA ARG A 334 25.25 8.00 -5.56
C ARG A 334 24.25 8.78 -6.42
N TRP A 335 23.05 8.21 -6.66
CA TRP A 335 21.99 8.91 -7.38
C TRP A 335 21.53 10.17 -6.64
N LEU A 336 21.44 10.10 -5.32
CA LEU A 336 21.06 11.26 -4.50
C LEU A 336 22.17 12.31 -4.44
N GLU A 337 23.40 11.95 -4.14
CA GLU A 337 24.49 12.90 -3.86
C GLU A 337 25.10 13.50 -5.13
N LYS A 338 25.24 12.70 -6.19
CA LYS A 338 25.84 13.16 -7.45
C LYS A 338 24.81 13.49 -8.53
N GLY A 339 23.67 12.76 -8.54
CA GLY A 339 22.60 12.96 -9.51
C GLY A 339 21.48 13.87 -9.00
N HIS A 340 21.43 14.14 -7.70
CA HIS A 340 20.33 14.86 -7.04
C HIS A 340 18.96 14.24 -7.35
N VAL A 341 18.91 12.90 -7.42
CA VAL A 341 17.67 12.10 -7.57
C VAL A 341 17.54 11.18 -6.37
N ALA A 342 16.49 11.38 -5.59
CA ALA A 342 16.18 10.53 -4.45
C ALA A 342 15.37 9.31 -4.90
N ALA A 343 15.89 8.11 -4.64
CA ALA A 343 15.25 6.82 -4.90
C ALA A 343 15.32 5.95 -3.65
N THR A 344 14.52 4.90 -3.56
CA THR A 344 14.53 4.03 -2.37
C THR A 344 15.24 2.71 -2.69
N PRO A 345 16.29 2.33 -1.94
CA PRO A 345 16.99 1.07 -2.15
C PRO A 345 16.07 -0.12 -1.87
N GLY A 346 16.24 -1.20 -2.61
CA GLY A 346 15.45 -2.41 -2.51
C GLY A 346 15.67 -3.18 -1.22
N SER A 347 16.84 -3.04 -0.60
CA SER A 347 17.12 -3.57 0.74
C SER A 347 16.08 -3.13 1.77
N ALA A 348 15.51 -1.91 1.64
CA ALA A 348 14.39 -1.44 2.47
C ALA A 348 13.11 -2.27 2.27
N PHE A 349 12.99 -3.02 1.18
CA PHE A 349 11.84 -3.86 0.83
C PHE A 349 12.20 -5.36 0.83
N TYR A 350 13.30 -5.76 1.47
CA TYR A 350 13.84 -7.13 1.50
C TYR A 350 14.29 -7.64 0.13
N ALA A 351 14.73 -6.75 -0.76
CA ALA A 351 15.18 -7.06 -2.11
C ALA A 351 16.50 -6.34 -2.44
N PRO A 352 17.63 -6.74 -1.82
CA PRO A 352 18.93 -6.15 -2.14
C PRO A 352 19.26 -6.28 -3.62
N GLY A 353 19.98 -5.29 -4.17
CA GLY A 353 20.31 -5.22 -5.59
C GLY A 353 19.20 -4.63 -6.47
N TRP A 354 18.13 -4.07 -5.88
CA TRP A 354 17.06 -3.37 -6.57
C TRP A 354 16.91 -1.94 -6.05
N ILE A 355 16.29 -1.07 -6.84
CA ILE A 355 15.90 0.30 -6.43
C ILE A 355 14.46 0.56 -6.86
N ARG A 356 13.66 1.16 -5.97
CA ARG A 356 12.32 1.65 -6.29
C ARG A 356 12.37 3.13 -6.66
N LEU A 357 11.80 3.45 -7.81
CA LEU A 357 11.54 4.80 -8.30
C LEU A 357 10.02 5.02 -8.37
N SER A 358 9.53 6.06 -7.70
CA SER A 358 8.14 6.52 -7.88
C SER A 358 8.08 7.48 -9.08
N TYR A 359 7.16 7.23 -10.01
CA TYR A 359 6.91 8.16 -11.11
C TYR A 359 5.73 9.10 -10.83
N ALA A 360 5.35 9.24 -9.55
CA ALA A 360 4.36 10.21 -9.09
C ALA A 360 4.98 11.61 -8.97
N THR A 361 5.40 12.18 -10.08
CA THR A 361 5.88 13.56 -10.25
C THR A 361 5.71 14.00 -11.71
N SER A 362 5.86 15.29 -12.03
CA SER A 362 5.60 15.80 -13.36
C SER A 362 6.49 15.14 -14.44
N MET A 363 6.00 15.05 -15.67
CA MET A 363 6.74 14.49 -16.80
C MET A 363 8.06 15.26 -17.04
N GLU A 364 8.08 16.55 -16.77
CA GLU A 364 9.29 17.39 -16.88
C GLU A 364 10.36 16.91 -15.89
N LYS A 365 10.00 16.77 -14.60
CA LYS A 365 10.89 16.25 -13.56
C LYS A 365 11.35 14.83 -13.85
N LEU A 366 10.48 13.98 -14.42
CA LEU A 366 10.87 12.62 -14.82
C LEU A 366 11.92 12.62 -15.92
N ARG A 367 11.77 13.48 -16.95
CA ARG A 367 12.78 13.62 -18.01
C ARG A 367 14.12 14.07 -17.45
N GLU A 368 14.09 15.03 -16.56
CA GLU A 368 15.30 15.51 -15.91
C GLU A 368 15.94 14.46 -15.01
N ALA A 369 15.15 13.75 -14.18
CA ALA A 369 15.65 12.69 -13.32
C ALA A 369 16.31 11.56 -14.12
N MET A 370 15.68 11.09 -15.21
CA MET A 370 16.29 10.08 -16.08
C MET A 370 17.59 10.56 -16.70
N GLY A 371 17.66 11.83 -17.15
CA GLY A 371 18.91 12.42 -17.64
C GLY A 371 20.01 12.51 -16.56
N ARG A 372 19.64 12.82 -15.32
CA ARG A 372 20.58 12.85 -14.18
C ARG A 372 21.07 11.44 -13.82
N ILE A 373 20.19 10.45 -13.74
CA ILE A 373 20.54 9.04 -13.49
C ILE A 373 21.51 8.54 -14.58
N LYS A 374 21.23 8.81 -15.86
CA LYS A 374 22.08 8.40 -16.98
C LYS A 374 23.52 8.91 -16.88
N ARG A 375 23.75 10.06 -16.24
CA ARG A 375 25.10 10.65 -16.07
C ARG A 375 25.89 10.03 -14.92
N VAL A 376 25.24 9.43 -13.94
CA VAL A 376 25.88 8.98 -12.68
C VAL A 376 25.68 7.50 -12.39
N GLY A 377 24.83 6.83 -13.18
CA GLY A 377 24.45 5.43 -13.06
C GLY A 377 25.43 4.42 -13.60
#